data_b19f7ea955aea296845a0ac552af036f
#
_entry.id   b19f7ea955aea296845a0ac552af036f
#
_cell.length_a   1.000
_cell.length_b   1.000
_cell.length_c   1.000
_cell.angle_alpha   90.00
_cell.angle_beta   90.00
_cell.angle_gamma   90.00
#
_symmetry.space_group_name_H-M   'P 1'
#
loop_
_entity.id
_entity.type
_entity.pdbx_description
1 polymer ?
#
loop_
_entity_poly.entity_id
_entity_poly.type
_entity_poly.pdbx_seq_one_letter_code
_entity_poly.pdbx_strand_id
1 'polypeptide(L)'
;MSDHIGTELQPFVTTDATPVAVVMFTMPQNTSGALALMLAARDAAGNTKVWRIVRTGKNVGGVVSPVGAAPVPTVEQDAAASAWSASLSVSGSDLVLTVAGAAGATITWAPLVQALVLVSN
;
A
#
# COMPACT_ATOMS: atom_id res chain seq x y z
N MET A 1 7.75 -11.54 20.69
CA MET A 1 8.79 -10.68 20.10
C MET A 1 8.18 -9.80 19.03
N SER A 2 8.59 -8.56 18.94
CA SER A 2 8.09 -7.65 17.92
C SER A 2 9.22 -7.09 17.09
N ASP A 3 8.96 -6.90 15.79
CA ASP A 3 9.87 -6.26 14.86
C ASP A 3 9.22 -5.03 14.25
N HIS A 4 10.04 -4.03 14.01
CA HIS A 4 9.64 -2.80 13.36
C HIS A 4 10.54 -2.57 12.15
N ILE A 5 9.94 -2.52 10.95
CA ILE A 5 10.67 -2.38 9.70
C ILE A 5 10.14 -1.15 8.96
N GLY A 6 11.07 -0.25 8.61
CA GLY A 6 10.77 0.88 7.72
C GLY A 6 11.55 0.69 6.43
N THR A 7 10.86 0.71 5.29
CA THR A 7 11.47 0.47 3.99
C THR A 7 10.90 1.39 2.94
N GLU A 8 11.78 2.12 2.27
CA GLU A 8 11.44 2.84 1.05
C GLU A 8 11.52 1.85 -0.11
N LEU A 9 10.42 1.65 -0.84
CA LEU A 9 10.37 0.75 -1.96
C LEU A 9 10.69 1.48 -3.27
N GLN A 10 11.02 0.69 -4.29
CA GLN A 10 11.36 1.20 -5.63
C GLN A 10 10.17 1.98 -6.19
N PRO A 11 10.36 3.22 -6.66
CA PRO A 11 9.32 3.91 -7.42
C PRO A 11 8.98 3.15 -8.70
N PHE A 12 7.73 3.29 -9.12
CA PHE A 12 7.27 2.68 -10.37
C PHE A 12 6.39 3.66 -11.14
N VAL A 13 6.16 3.37 -12.41
CA VAL A 13 5.45 4.27 -13.32
C VAL A 13 4.26 3.56 -13.93
N THR A 14 3.11 4.25 -13.99
CA THR A 14 1.96 3.83 -14.78
C THR A 14 1.73 4.83 -15.93
N THR A 15 1.17 4.34 -17.04
CA THR A 15 0.93 5.16 -18.23
C THR A 15 -0.53 5.17 -18.66
N ASP A 16 -1.38 4.45 -17.96
CA ASP A 16 -2.81 4.36 -18.23
C ASP A 16 -3.61 4.09 -16.95
N ALA A 17 -4.90 3.82 -17.09
CA ALA A 17 -5.80 3.57 -15.96
C ALA A 17 -5.86 2.09 -15.55
N THR A 18 -5.06 1.21 -16.14
CA THR A 18 -5.05 -0.21 -15.79
C THR A 18 -4.52 -0.39 -14.38
N PRO A 19 -5.23 -1.09 -13.47
CA PRO A 19 -4.74 -1.31 -12.12
C PRO A 19 -3.45 -2.11 -12.10
N VAL A 20 -2.54 -1.72 -11.21
CA VAL A 20 -1.26 -2.40 -10.98
C VAL A 20 -1.18 -2.81 -9.52
N ALA A 21 -0.88 -4.07 -9.28
CA ALA A 21 -0.75 -4.63 -7.93
C ALA A 21 0.74 -4.86 -7.61
N VAL A 22 1.16 -4.41 -6.43
CA VAL A 22 2.55 -4.56 -5.96
C VAL A 22 2.51 -5.11 -4.54
N VAL A 23 3.27 -6.19 -4.30
CA VAL A 23 3.40 -6.75 -2.95
C VAL A 23 4.22 -5.79 -2.10
N MET A 24 3.62 -5.34 -1.00
CA MET A 24 4.28 -4.44 -0.06
C MET A 24 5.00 -5.18 1.05
N PHE A 25 4.43 -6.28 1.53
CA PHE A 25 4.99 -7.03 2.64
C PHE A 25 4.41 -8.44 2.66
N THR A 26 5.28 -9.43 2.84
CA THR A 26 4.86 -10.82 3.08
C THR A 26 4.91 -11.08 4.57
N MET A 27 3.76 -11.39 5.16
CA MET A 27 3.63 -11.60 6.60
C MET A 27 4.03 -13.04 6.95
N PRO A 28 5.02 -13.24 7.81
CA PRO A 28 5.42 -14.59 8.21
C PRO A 28 4.29 -15.32 8.93
N GLN A 29 4.33 -16.65 8.88
CA GLN A 29 3.34 -17.50 9.57
C GLN A 29 3.36 -17.25 11.07
N ASN A 30 2.18 -17.27 11.68
CA ASN A 30 1.98 -17.08 13.13
C ASN A 30 2.43 -15.69 13.62
N THR A 31 2.19 -14.66 12.80
CA THR A 31 2.44 -13.29 13.18
C THR A 31 1.17 -12.47 13.06
N SER A 32 1.16 -11.36 13.78
CA SER A 32 0.13 -10.33 13.65
C SER A 32 0.83 -8.99 13.57
N GLY A 33 0.24 -8.05 12.87
CA GLY A 33 0.86 -6.77 12.77
C GLY A 33 0.10 -5.76 11.94
N ALA A 34 0.71 -4.61 11.77
CA ALA A 34 0.16 -3.52 10.98
C ALA A 34 1.19 -3.02 9.97
N LEU A 35 0.70 -2.70 8.78
CA LEU A 35 1.49 -2.05 7.75
C LEU A 35 1.00 -0.64 7.58
N ALA A 36 1.89 0.33 7.76
CA ALA A 36 1.62 1.73 7.48
C ALA A 36 2.27 2.08 6.14
N LEU A 37 1.46 2.56 5.21
CA LEU A 37 1.92 2.95 3.89
C LEU A 37 1.75 4.45 3.71
N MET A 38 2.82 5.12 3.30
CA MET A 38 2.75 6.46 2.74
C MET A 38 3.06 6.35 1.27
N LEU A 39 2.13 6.76 0.42
CA LEU A 39 2.26 6.66 -1.03
C LEU A 39 2.12 8.04 -1.65
N ALA A 40 3.11 8.44 -2.45
CA ALA A 40 3.04 9.67 -3.22
C ALA A 40 2.98 9.34 -4.71
N ALA A 41 2.18 10.08 -5.46
CA ALA A 41 2.07 9.95 -6.90
C ALA A 41 2.15 11.33 -7.54
N ARG A 42 2.82 11.42 -8.68
CA ARG A 42 3.01 12.66 -9.40
C ARG A 42 3.02 12.43 -10.90
N ASP A 43 2.33 13.27 -11.66
CA ASP A 43 2.38 13.24 -13.12
C ASP A 43 3.41 14.24 -13.67
N ALA A 44 3.53 14.28 -15.00
CA ALA A 44 4.51 15.14 -15.68
C ALA A 44 4.23 16.64 -15.49
N ALA A 45 2.98 17.02 -15.24
CA ALA A 45 2.58 18.40 -14.99
C ALA A 45 2.76 18.84 -13.53
N GLY A 46 3.15 17.89 -12.66
CA GLY A 46 3.34 18.16 -11.24
C GLY A 46 2.09 17.94 -10.39
N ASN A 47 0.99 17.47 -10.97
CA ASN A 47 -0.17 17.11 -10.16
C ASN A 47 0.20 15.98 -9.21
N THR A 48 -0.20 16.12 -7.95
CA THR A 48 0.29 15.26 -6.88
C THR A 48 -0.89 14.73 -6.07
N LYS A 49 -0.78 13.47 -5.64
CA LYS A 49 -1.69 12.86 -4.68
C LYS A 49 -0.88 12.04 -3.69
N VAL A 50 -1.24 12.15 -2.41
CA VAL A 50 -0.58 11.41 -1.33
C VAL A 50 -1.64 10.69 -0.51
N TRP A 51 -1.38 9.42 -0.24
CA TRP A 51 -2.21 8.59 0.62
C TRP A 51 -1.42 8.15 1.84
N ARG A 52 -2.13 8.04 2.97
CA ARG A 52 -1.65 7.33 4.16
C ARG A 52 -2.66 6.26 4.48
N ILE A 53 -2.21 5.01 4.47
CA ILE A 53 -3.08 3.84 4.67
C ILE A 53 -2.42 2.95 5.72
N VAL A 54 -3.22 2.53 6.72
CA VAL A 54 -2.77 1.53 7.70
C VAL A 54 -3.67 0.32 7.57
N ARG A 55 -3.05 -0.85 7.41
CA ARG A 55 -3.78 -2.11 7.33
C ARG A 55 -3.24 -3.07 8.37
N THR A 56 -4.12 -3.60 9.21
CA THR A 56 -3.79 -4.60 10.22
C THR A 56 -4.18 -5.98 9.71
N GLY A 57 -3.28 -6.94 9.90
CA GLY A 57 -3.50 -8.31 9.49
C GLY A 57 -2.90 -9.30 10.47
N LYS A 58 -3.31 -10.55 10.31
CA LYS A 58 -2.73 -11.67 11.05
C LYS A 58 -2.56 -12.85 10.13
N ASN A 59 -1.47 -13.57 10.30
CA ASN A 59 -1.20 -14.81 9.57
C ASN A 59 -1.33 -15.98 10.52
N VAL A 60 -2.36 -16.80 10.28
CA VAL A 60 -2.60 -18.04 11.04
C VAL A 60 -2.61 -19.18 10.04
N GLY A 61 -1.66 -20.11 10.18
CA GLY A 61 -1.58 -21.25 9.30
C GLY A 61 -1.14 -20.95 7.86
N GLY A 62 -0.46 -19.84 7.63
CA GLY A 62 0.08 -19.49 6.32
C GLY A 62 -0.80 -18.55 5.49
N VAL A 63 -1.95 -18.15 6.02
CA VAL A 63 -2.89 -17.26 5.33
C VAL A 63 -3.12 -16.02 6.15
N VAL A 64 -2.96 -14.86 5.52
CA VAL A 64 -3.23 -13.56 6.14
C VAL A 64 -4.71 -13.26 6.04
N SER A 65 -5.30 -12.84 7.17
CA SER A 65 -6.63 -12.28 7.20
C SER A 65 -6.58 -10.86 7.77
N PRO A 66 -7.45 -9.97 7.29
CA PRO A 66 -7.50 -8.62 7.83
C PRO A 66 -8.08 -8.62 9.24
N VAL A 67 -7.61 -7.70 10.06
CA VAL A 67 -8.15 -7.46 11.40
C VAL A 67 -8.92 -6.14 11.37
N GLY A 68 -10.21 -6.22 11.65
CA GLY A 68 -11.08 -5.05 11.62
C GLY A 68 -11.56 -4.67 10.22
N ALA A 69 -12.23 -3.53 10.14
CA ALA A 69 -12.78 -3.01 8.89
C ALA A 69 -11.68 -2.51 7.95
N ALA A 70 -11.98 -2.44 6.65
CA ALA A 70 -11.07 -1.87 5.68
C ALA A 70 -10.71 -0.43 6.07
N PRO A 71 -9.43 -0.04 5.98
CA PRO A 71 -9.02 1.30 6.37
C PRO A 71 -9.56 2.35 5.41
N VAL A 72 -9.84 3.54 5.94
CA VAL A 72 -10.12 4.71 5.14
C VAL A 72 -8.82 5.49 5.00
N PRO A 73 -8.28 5.64 3.77
CA PRO A 73 -7.03 6.37 3.58
C PRO A 73 -7.18 7.84 3.93
N THR A 74 -6.13 8.44 4.48
CA THR A 74 -5.99 9.87 4.54
C THR A 74 -5.39 10.34 3.22
N VAL A 75 -6.05 11.26 2.54
CA VAL A 75 -5.68 11.68 1.18
C VAL A 75 -5.48 13.18 1.11
N GLU A 76 -4.38 13.60 0.48
CA GLU A 76 -4.14 14.98 0.07
C GLU A 76 -3.87 14.98 -1.43
N GLN A 77 -4.52 15.89 -2.18
CA GLN A 77 -4.48 15.80 -3.65
C GLN A 77 -4.70 17.13 -4.35
N ASP A 78 -4.10 17.25 -5.53
CA ASP A 78 -4.52 18.24 -6.51
C ASP A 78 -5.81 17.79 -7.19
N ALA A 79 -6.63 18.75 -7.63
CA ALA A 79 -7.91 18.43 -8.27
C ALA A 79 -7.75 17.54 -9.51
N ALA A 80 -6.69 17.75 -10.28
CA ALA A 80 -6.43 16.95 -11.48
C ALA A 80 -6.03 15.50 -11.18
N ALA A 81 -5.65 15.19 -9.95
CA ALA A 81 -5.27 13.86 -9.51
C ALA A 81 -6.42 13.12 -8.79
N SER A 82 -7.60 13.70 -8.71
CA SER A 82 -8.71 13.16 -7.90
C SER A 82 -9.15 11.77 -8.32
N ALA A 83 -9.02 11.41 -9.60
CA ALA A 83 -9.43 10.11 -10.13
C ALA A 83 -8.41 9.00 -9.88
N TRP A 84 -7.19 9.32 -9.48
CA TRP A 84 -6.18 8.30 -9.17
C TRP A 84 -6.56 7.57 -7.89
N SER A 85 -6.33 6.27 -7.84
CA SER A 85 -6.74 5.47 -6.70
C SER A 85 -5.61 4.58 -6.18
N ALA A 86 -5.69 4.26 -4.89
CA ALA A 86 -4.81 3.33 -4.23
C ALA A 86 -5.55 2.61 -3.11
N SER A 87 -5.29 1.33 -2.96
CA SER A 87 -5.85 0.52 -1.88
C SER A 87 -4.83 -0.50 -1.40
N LEU A 88 -4.93 -0.85 -0.13
CA LEU A 88 -4.08 -1.85 0.50
C LEU A 88 -4.97 -3.02 0.96
N SER A 89 -4.70 -4.21 0.44
CA SER A 89 -5.50 -5.41 0.68
C SER A 89 -4.62 -6.59 1.06
N VAL A 90 -5.25 -7.69 1.46
CA VAL A 90 -4.55 -8.94 1.75
C VAL A 90 -4.80 -9.94 0.64
N SER A 91 -3.77 -10.73 0.30
CA SER A 91 -3.86 -11.80 -0.69
C SER A 91 -2.89 -12.90 -0.31
N GLY A 92 -3.41 -14.08 0.03
CA GLY A 92 -2.59 -15.18 0.53
C GLY A 92 -1.85 -14.79 1.80
N SER A 93 -0.53 -14.76 1.78
CA SER A 93 0.31 -14.31 2.89
C SER A 93 0.81 -12.87 2.72
N ASP A 94 0.30 -12.15 1.73
CA ASP A 94 0.82 -10.84 1.33
C ASP A 94 -0.13 -9.69 1.65
N LEU A 95 0.46 -8.53 1.93
CA LEU A 95 -0.21 -7.25 1.91
C LEU A 95 0.13 -6.58 0.57
N VAL A 96 -0.90 -6.25 -0.20
CA VAL A 96 -0.76 -5.84 -1.59
C VAL A 96 -1.31 -4.44 -1.80
N LEU A 97 -0.51 -3.58 -2.40
CA LEU A 97 -0.94 -2.26 -2.87
C LEU A 97 -1.47 -2.39 -4.30
N THR A 98 -2.68 -1.89 -4.53
CA THR A 98 -3.23 -1.78 -5.88
C THR A 98 -3.44 -0.31 -6.20
N VAL A 99 -2.86 0.16 -7.29
CA VAL A 99 -2.99 1.53 -7.75
C VAL A 99 -3.61 1.58 -9.13
N ALA A 100 -4.34 2.65 -9.42
CA ALA A 100 -4.82 2.93 -10.77
C ALA A 100 -4.62 4.41 -11.06
N GLY A 101 -3.99 4.70 -12.19
CA GLY A 101 -3.74 6.06 -12.64
C GLY A 101 -4.87 6.58 -13.54
N ALA A 102 -4.50 7.24 -14.63
CA ALA A 102 -5.44 7.80 -15.59
C ALA A 102 -5.00 7.52 -17.02
N ALA A 103 -5.96 7.44 -17.92
CA ALA A 103 -5.69 7.21 -19.34
C ALA A 103 -4.81 8.33 -19.91
N GLY A 104 -3.73 7.96 -20.59
CA GLY A 104 -2.81 8.90 -21.21
C GLY A 104 -1.94 9.70 -20.25
N ALA A 105 -1.94 9.36 -18.96
CA ALA A 105 -1.14 10.05 -17.96
C ALA A 105 0.03 9.18 -17.48
N THR A 106 1.23 9.73 -17.57
CA THR A 106 2.42 9.10 -16.98
C THR A 106 2.54 9.56 -15.54
N ILE A 107 2.40 8.62 -14.61
CA ILE A 107 2.39 8.87 -13.18
C ILE A 107 3.50 8.06 -12.53
N THR A 108 4.32 8.73 -11.73
CA THR A 108 5.34 8.08 -10.90
C THR A 108 4.79 7.89 -9.50
N TRP A 109 4.90 6.67 -8.99
CA TRP A 109 4.41 6.27 -7.67
C TRP A 109 5.59 5.94 -6.77
N ALA A 110 5.62 6.51 -5.58
CA ALA A 110 6.69 6.29 -4.62
C ALA A 110 6.13 5.81 -3.28
N PRO A 111 6.22 4.52 -2.97
CA PRO A 111 5.74 3.98 -1.71
C PRO A 111 6.81 3.98 -0.62
N LEU A 112 6.40 4.31 0.60
CA LEU A 112 7.19 4.12 1.81
C LEU A 112 6.39 3.24 2.76
N VAL A 113 6.97 2.12 3.16
CA VAL A 113 6.30 1.10 3.96
C VAL A 113 6.94 1.00 5.33
N GLN A 114 6.11 0.93 6.37
CA GLN A 114 6.55 0.69 7.73
C GLN A 114 5.71 -0.45 8.30
N ALA A 115 6.37 -1.54 8.67
CA ALA A 115 5.69 -2.73 9.19
C ALA A 115 6.03 -2.95 10.65
N LEU A 116 5.01 -3.16 11.47
CA LEU A 116 5.15 -3.59 12.85
C LEU A 116 4.63 -5.02 12.95
N VAL A 117 5.49 -5.94 13.32
CA VAL A 117 5.17 -7.38 13.34
C VAL A 117 5.34 -7.92 14.75
N LEU A 118 4.30 -8.58 15.26
CA LEU A 118 4.31 -9.29 16.53
C LEU A 118 4.32 -10.79 16.24
N VAL A 119 5.37 -11.46 16.69
CA VAL A 119 5.52 -12.91 16.51
C VAL A 119 4.91 -13.63 17.70
N SER A 120 4.05 -14.60 17.40
CA SER A 120 3.49 -15.50 18.42
C SER A 120 4.45 -16.67 18.68
N ASN A 121 4.69 -16.94 19.94
CA ASN A 121 5.50 -18.08 20.35
C ASN A 121 4.63 -19.23 20.82
#